data_a8b5f07c3a722b7940362764953ce95d
#
_entry.id   a8b5f07c3a722b7940362764953ce95d
#
_cell.length_a   1.000
_cell.length_b   1.000
_cell.length_c   1.000
_cell.angle_alpha   90.00
_cell.angle_beta   90.00
_cell.angle_gamma   90.00
#
_symmetry.space_group_name_H-M   'P 1'
#
loop_
_entity.id
_entity.type
_entity.pdbx_description
1 polymer ?
#
loop_
_entity_poly.entity_id
_entity_poly.type
_entity_poly.pdbx_seq_one_letter_code
_entity_poly.pdbx_strand_id
1 'polypeptide(L)'
;MARLVGINHVALEVGDIEEALAWYGRFFELELRGRAGGSMAFVDMGDQFLALARGRSQPPDAARHFGLVVDDKDAVRAALVDAGVAVTRPPNLSFRDPWGNHVQVVGYRDIQFTKTPEVLRGMGFDKVEKTDKALAELREKGLGD
;
A
#
# COMPACT_ATOMS: atom_id res chain seq x y z
N MET A 1 7.75 29.66 -1.73
CA MET A 1 7.05 28.60 -0.98
C MET A 1 7.44 27.23 -1.54
N ALA A 2 7.57 26.22 -0.66
CA ALA A 2 7.86 24.86 -1.09
C ALA A 2 6.64 24.21 -1.74
N ARG A 3 6.87 23.27 -2.67
CA ARG A 3 5.83 22.46 -3.31
C ARG A 3 5.85 21.05 -2.72
N LEU A 4 4.67 20.45 -2.59
CA LEU A 4 4.56 19.04 -2.22
C LEU A 4 5.04 18.18 -3.38
N VAL A 5 5.89 17.18 -3.07
CA VAL A 5 6.47 16.25 -4.07
C VAL A 5 5.82 14.87 -3.98
N GLY A 6 5.50 14.42 -2.79
CA GLY A 6 4.90 13.10 -2.57
C GLY A 6 4.76 12.76 -1.09
N ILE A 7 4.40 11.53 -0.83
CA ILE A 7 4.32 10.96 0.52
C ILE A 7 5.52 10.04 0.71
N ASN A 8 6.33 10.30 1.73
CA ASN A 8 7.48 9.46 2.06
C ASN A 8 7.07 8.17 2.75
N HIS A 9 6.16 8.27 3.73
CA HIS A 9 5.68 7.12 4.50
C HIS A 9 4.31 7.38 5.12
N VAL A 10 3.68 6.30 5.52
CA VAL A 10 2.48 6.28 6.36
C VAL A 10 2.81 5.44 7.59
N ALA A 11 2.40 5.89 8.77
CA ALA A 11 2.52 5.13 10.01
C ALA A 11 1.15 4.59 10.41
N LEU A 12 1.06 3.27 10.60
CA LEU A 12 -0.11 2.58 11.11
C LEU A 12 0.09 2.19 12.56
N GLU A 13 -0.85 2.55 13.41
CA GLU A 13 -0.90 2.03 14.77
C GLU A 13 -1.52 0.64 14.77
N VAL A 14 -0.79 -0.34 15.28
CA VAL A 14 -1.20 -1.74 15.41
C VAL A 14 -1.09 -2.19 16.87
N GLY A 15 -1.63 -3.35 17.22
CA GLY A 15 -1.50 -3.87 18.57
C GLY A 15 -0.08 -4.34 18.87
N ASP A 16 0.37 -5.32 18.11
CA ASP A 16 1.71 -5.92 18.21
C ASP A 16 2.37 -5.98 16.83
N ILE A 17 3.69 -5.76 16.78
CA ILE A 17 4.43 -5.71 15.51
C ILE A 17 4.49 -7.08 14.84
N GLU A 18 4.78 -8.15 15.58
CA GLU A 18 4.89 -9.48 14.98
C GLU A 18 3.53 -10.00 14.50
N GLU A 19 2.47 -9.73 15.26
CA GLU A 19 1.10 -10.05 14.81
C GLU A 19 0.73 -9.28 13.55
N ALA A 20 1.11 -8.00 13.47
CA ALA A 20 0.84 -7.17 12.29
C ALA A 20 1.61 -7.66 11.05
N LEU A 21 2.90 -7.96 11.20
CA LEU A 21 3.70 -8.51 10.11
C LEU A 21 3.15 -9.88 9.64
N ALA A 22 2.75 -10.74 10.57
CA ALA A 22 2.14 -12.02 10.24
C ALA A 22 0.80 -11.86 9.53
N TRP A 23 -0.04 -10.92 9.98
CA TRP A 23 -1.35 -10.68 9.39
C TRP A 23 -1.24 -10.08 7.98
N TYR A 24 -0.50 -8.99 7.81
CA TYR A 24 -0.30 -8.35 6.50
C TYR A 24 0.46 -9.26 5.53
N GLY A 25 1.41 -10.07 6.01
CA GLY A 25 2.17 -11.03 5.21
C GLY A 25 1.34 -12.16 4.61
N ARG A 26 0.08 -12.32 5.02
CA ARG A 26 -0.87 -13.25 4.38
C ARG A 26 -1.39 -12.73 3.04
N PHE A 27 -1.33 -11.42 2.81
CA PHE A 27 -1.96 -10.76 1.67
C PHE A 27 -0.96 -10.01 0.78
N PHE A 28 0.19 -9.64 1.34
CA PHE A 28 1.24 -8.87 0.67
C PHE A 28 2.60 -9.51 0.91
N GLU A 29 3.44 -9.46 -0.09
CA GLU A 29 4.87 -9.71 0.13
C GLU A 29 5.46 -8.53 0.88
N LEU A 30 6.02 -8.78 2.06
CA LEU A 30 6.59 -7.75 2.91
C LEU A 30 8.12 -7.86 2.92
N GLU A 31 8.78 -6.79 2.54
CA GLU A 31 10.22 -6.66 2.71
C GLU A 31 10.49 -5.74 3.92
N LEU A 32 11.10 -6.28 4.95
CA LEU A 32 11.40 -5.53 6.16
C LEU A 32 12.69 -4.75 5.96
N ARG A 33 12.60 -3.42 5.97
CA ARG A 33 13.76 -2.55 5.86
C ARG A 33 14.53 -2.40 7.17
N GLY A 34 13.82 -2.47 8.29
CA GLY A 34 14.41 -2.30 9.61
C GLY A 34 13.39 -2.20 10.72
N ARG A 35 13.89 -2.02 11.92
CA ARG A 35 13.11 -1.86 13.15
C ARG A 35 13.68 -0.72 13.98
N ALA A 36 12.83 -0.07 14.78
CA ALA A 36 13.23 0.85 15.84
C ALA A 36 12.81 0.26 17.19
N GLY A 37 13.73 -0.44 17.84
CA GLY A 37 13.43 -1.20 19.06
C GLY A 37 12.33 -2.21 18.84
N GLY A 38 11.53 -2.48 19.89
CA GLY A 38 10.34 -3.34 19.81
C GLY A 38 9.05 -2.59 19.46
N SER A 39 9.12 -1.30 19.16
CA SER A 39 7.94 -0.43 19.01
C SER A 39 7.58 -0.12 17.57
N MET A 40 8.51 -0.26 16.62
CA MET A 40 8.27 0.05 15.22
C MET A 40 8.93 -0.96 14.28
N ALA A 41 8.30 -1.19 13.13
CA ALA A 41 8.88 -1.90 11.99
C ALA A 41 8.62 -1.09 10.71
N PHE A 42 9.55 -1.17 9.77
CA PHE A 42 9.48 -0.44 8.50
C PHE A 42 9.42 -1.42 7.34
N VAL A 43 8.30 -1.39 6.62
CA VAL A 43 8.08 -2.21 5.42
C VAL A 43 8.48 -1.40 4.20
N ASP A 44 9.40 -1.92 3.42
CA ASP A 44 9.95 -1.25 2.25
C ASP A 44 8.96 -1.24 1.07
N MET A 45 8.89 -0.11 0.40
CA MET A 45 8.13 0.07 -0.85
C MET A 45 8.98 0.83 -1.89
N GLY A 46 10.29 0.61 -1.87
CA GLY A 46 11.24 1.27 -2.76
C GLY A 46 11.63 2.66 -2.26
N ASP A 47 11.11 3.69 -2.88
CA ASP A 47 11.34 5.10 -2.50
C ASP A 47 10.38 5.60 -1.41
N GLN A 48 9.52 4.74 -0.90
CA GLN A 48 8.58 4.98 0.19
C GLN A 48 8.61 3.81 1.17
N PHE A 49 7.96 3.96 2.31
CA PHE A 49 7.83 2.86 3.26
C PHE A 49 6.53 2.97 4.09
N LEU A 50 6.12 1.84 4.64
CA LEU A 50 5.04 1.75 5.60
C LEU A 50 5.65 1.49 6.98
N ALA A 51 5.35 2.34 7.95
CA ALA A 51 5.74 2.13 9.33
C ALA A 51 4.60 1.46 10.11
N LEU A 52 4.92 0.41 10.85
CA LEU A 52 4.02 -0.19 11.82
C LEU A 52 4.46 0.25 13.21
N ALA A 53 3.57 0.89 13.96
CA ALA A 53 3.83 1.37 15.31
C ALA A 53 2.98 0.59 16.31
N ARG A 54 3.61 0.03 17.35
CA ARG A 54 2.93 -0.73 18.40
C ARG A 54 2.11 0.16 19.31
N GLY A 55 1.01 -0.37 19.80
CA GLY A 55 0.22 0.27 20.85
C GLY A 55 -0.85 1.20 20.31
N ARG A 56 -1.77 0.66 19.51
CA ARG A 56 -2.89 1.45 18.99
C ARG A 56 -3.73 2.02 20.11
N SER A 57 -3.85 3.33 20.12
CA SER A 57 -4.71 4.10 21.04
C SER A 57 -5.91 4.74 20.33
N GLN A 58 -5.92 4.75 19.00
CA GLN A 58 -6.97 5.35 18.18
C GLN A 58 -8.19 4.43 18.07
N PRO A 59 -9.43 4.97 18.02
CA PRO A 59 -10.59 4.18 17.61
C PRO A 59 -10.44 3.71 16.15
N PRO A 60 -11.26 2.75 15.69
CA PRO A 60 -11.28 2.36 14.28
C PRO A 60 -11.47 3.57 13.37
N ASP A 61 -10.80 3.55 12.21
CA ASP A 61 -10.92 4.63 11.23
C ASP A 61 -12.38 4.75 10.75
N ALA A 62 -12.89 5.96 10.67
CA ALA A 62 -14.16 6.25 10.01
C ALA A 62 -13.90 6.59 8.53
N ALA A 63 -13.74 7.86 8.22
CA ALA A 63 -13.40 8.29 6.86
C ALA A 63 -11.90 8.23 6.55
N ARG A 64 -11.05 8.30 7.58
CA ARG A 64 -9.62 8.23 7.40
C ARG A 64 -9.20 6.88 6.83
N HIS A 65 -8.46 6.91 5.74
CA HIS A 65 -7.90 5.74 5.06
C HIS A 65 -6.66 6.14 4.26
N PHE A 66 -5.94 5.15 3.77
CA PHE A 66 -4.84 5.37 2.82
C PHE A 66 -4.88 4.28 1.75
N GLY A 67 -4.24 4.55 0.61
CA GLY A 67 -4.18 3.63 -0.51
C GLY A 67 -2.82 2.95 -0.62
N LEU A 68 -2.81 1.63 -0.67
CA LEU A 68 -1.64 0.84 -1.06
C LEU A 68 -1.73 0.52 -2.54
N VAL A 69 -0.65 0.75 -3.26
CA VAL A 69 -0.52 0.39 -4.68
C VAL A 69 0.12 -0.98 -4.80
N VAL A 70 -0.50 -1.87 -5.55
CA VAL A 70 -0.01 -3.23 -5.77
C VAL A 70 0.09 -3.54 -7.26
N ASP A 71 0.88 -4.53 -7.60
CA ASP A 71 1.02 -5.05 -8.96
C ASP A 71 -0.19 -5.92 -9.36
N ASP A 72 -0.74 -6.71 -8.43
CA ASP A 72 -1.88 -7.62 -8.65
C ASP A 72 -2.99 -7.43 -7.60
N LYS A 73 -3.93 -6.55 -7.90
CA LYS A 73 -5.08 -6.26 -7.03
C LYS A 73 -6.04 -7.45 -6.91
N ASP A 74 -6.16 -8.25 -7.96
CA ASP A 74 -7.08 -9.39 -7.95
C ASP A 74 -6.56 -10.50 -7.05
N ALA A 75 -5.24 -10.72 -7.03
CA ALA A 75 -4.61 -11.67 -6.10
C ALA A 75 -4.82 -11.25 -4.63
N VAL A 76 -4.70 -9.96 -4.33
CA VAL A 76 -4.97 -9.43 -2.97
C VAL A 76 -6.42 -9.66 -2.58
N ARG A 77 -7.37 -9.37 -3.48
CA ARG A 77 -8.81 -9.61 -3.23
C ARG A 77 -9.07 -11.07 -2.92
N ALA A 78 -8.55 -11.97 -3.74
CA ALA A 78 -8.74 -13.42 -3.55
C ALA A 78 -8.20 -13.87 -2.19
N ALA A 79 -7.01 -13.46 -1.81
CA ALA A 79 -6.40 -13.80 -0.53
C ALA A 79 -7.21 -13.27 0.68
N LEU A 80 -7.71 -12.03 0.60
CA LEU A 80 -8.55 -11.45 1.64
C LEU A 80 -9.88 -12.20 1.79
N VAL A 81 -10.55 -12.49 0.68
CA VAL A 81 -11.81 -13.24 0.66
C VAL A 81 -11.61 -14.66 1.22
N ASP A 82 -10.58 -15.36 0.80
CA ASP A 82 -10.24 -16.71 1.27
C ASP A 82 -9.95 -16.72 2.79
N ALA A 83 -9.41 -15.65 3.32
CA ALA A 83 -9.15 -15.48 4.74
C ALA A 83 -10.39 -15.02 5.54
N GLY A 84 -11.54 -14.81 4.91
CA GLY A 84 -12.75 -14.32 5.56
C GLY A 84 -12.73 -12.84 5.94
N VAL A 85 -11.83 -12.05 5.37
CA VAL A 85 -11.77 -10.60 5.59
C VAL A 85 -12.83 -9.92 4.72
N ALA A 86 -13.66 -9.08 5.34
CA ALA A 86 -14.67 -8.31 4.60
C ALA A 86 -14.01 -7.30 3.67
N VAL A 87 -14.44 -7.27 2.43
CA VAL A 87 -13.93 -6.37 1.38
C VAL A 87 -15.07 -5.66 0.67
N THR A 88 -14.78 -4.50 0.10
CA THR A 88 -15.73 -3.78 -0.74
C THR A 88 -15.96 -4.48 -2.08
N ARG A 89 -17.11 -4.17 -2.72
CA ARG A 89 -17.44 -4.74 -4.03
C ARG A 89 -16.52 -4.19 -5.13
N PRO A 90 -16.21 -5.03 -6.17
CA PRO A 90 -15.52 -4.54 -7.35
C PRO A 90 -16.23 -3.34 -7.98
N PRO A 91 -15.52 -2.41 -8.63
CA PRO A 91 -14.06 -2.41 -8.89
C PRO A 91 -13.20 -1.95 -7.71
N ASN A 92 -13.79 -1.43 -6.66
CA ASN A 92 -13.07 -0.96 -5.47
C ASN A 92 -12.58 -2.15 -4.62
N LEU A 93 -11.48 -1.97 -3.95
CA LEU A 93 -10.96 -2.92 -2.97
C LEU A 93 -10.52 -2.17 -1.73
N SER A 94 -11.25 -2.36 -0.63
CA SER A 94 -10.88 -1.84 0.68
C SER A 94 -11.15 -2.90 1.73
N PHE A 95 -10.39 -2.87 2.79
CA PHE A 95 -10.55 -3.73 3.95
C PHE A 95 -10.15 -2.99 5.22
N ARG A 96 -10.44 -3.59 6.37
CA ARG A 96 -9.93 -3.15 7.67
C ARG A 96 -9.01 -4.19 8.23
N ASP A 97 -7.91 -3.76 8.81
CA ASP A 97 -7.06 -4.66 9.57
C ASP A 97 -7.67 -4.95 10.96
N PRO A 98 -7.11 -5.89 11.75
CA PRO A 98 -7.66 -6.24 13.06
C PRO A 98 -7.72 -5.08 14.06
N TRP A 99 -6.95 -4.03 13.83
CA TRP A 99 -6.88 -2.86 14.72
C TRP A 99 -7.73 -1.69 14.24
N GLY A 100 -8.48 -1.87 13.15
CA GLY A 100 -9.40 -0.87 12.63
C GLY A 100 -8.77 0.13 11.66
N ASN A 101 -7.56 -0.09 11.17
CA ASN A 101 -7.02 0.70 10.08
C ASN A 101 -7.76 0.38 8.77
N HIS A 102 -8.21 1.42 8.09
CA HIS A 102 -8.92 1.30 6.82
C HIS A 102 -7.92 1.45 5.66
N VAL A 103 -7.79 0.39 4.88
CA VAL A 103 -6.83 0.30 3.77
C VAL A 103 -7.58 0.12 2.46
N GLN A 104 -7.30 0.99 1.49
CA GLN A 104 -7.71 0.83 0.11
C GLN A 104 -6.56 0.22 -0.69
N VAL A 105 -6.86 -0.72 -1.56
CA VAL A 105 -5.88 -1.34 -2.46
C VAL A 105 -6.18 -0.89 -3.89
N VAL A 106 -5.17 -0.35 -4.56
CA VAL A 106 -5.26 0.12 -5.95
C VAL A 106 -4.22 -0.59 -6.81
N GLY A 107 -4.59 -0.93 -8.03
CA GLY A 107 -3.68 -1.57 -8.97
C GLY A 107 -2.78 -0.53 -9.65
N TYR A 108 -1.47 -0.75 -9.65
CA TYR A 108 -0.50 0.14 -10.31
C TYR A 108 -0.88 0.42 -11.78
N ARG A 109 -1.37 -0.60 -12.47
CA ARG A 109 -1.75 -0.49 -13.88
C ARG A 109 -2.95 0.45 -14.13
N ASP A 110 -3.81 0.63 -13.13
CA ASP A 110 -5.12 1.29 -13.32
C ASP A 110 -5.12 2.77 -12.93
N ILE A 111 -4.04 3.25 -12.34
CA ILE A 111 -3.97 4.59 -11.75
C ILE A 111 -2.76 5.38 -12.26
N GLN A 112 -2.83 6.69 -12.07
CA GLN A 112 -1.76 7.61 -12.48
C GLN A 112 -0.50 7.57 -11.60
N PHE A 113 -0.54 6.95 -10.40
CA PHE A 113 0.66 6.76 -9.57
C PHE A 113 1.72 6.01 -10.38
N THR A 114 2.94 6.51 -10.42
CA THR A 114 4.03 5.89 -11.18
C THR A 114 5.37 6.05 -10.49
N LYS A 115 6.22 5.03 -10.61
CA LYS A 115 7.62 5.04 -10.20
C LYS A 115 8.50 5.06 -11.43
N THR A 116 9.73 5.56 -11.28
CA THR A 116 10.71 5.51 -12.37
C THR A 116 11.09 4.06 -12.70
N PRO A 117 11.49 3.77 -13.94
CA PRO A 117 11.96 2.43 -14.31
C PRO A 117 13.09 1.91 -13.43
N GLU A 118 13.98 2.80 -12.98
CA GLU A 118 15.10 2.46 -12.10
C GLU A 118 14.62 1.97 -10.74
N VAL A 119 13.64 2.67 -10.14
CA VAL A 119 13.05 2.29 -8.85
C VAL A 119 12.32 0.95 -8.99
N LEU A 120 11.53 0.76 -10.05
CA LEU A 120 10.83 -0.50 -10.31
C LEU A 120 11.79 -1.67 -10.44
N ARG A 121 12.87 -1.51 -11.23
CA ARG A 121 13.91 -2.56 -11.36
C ARG A 121 14.56 -2.87 -10.02
N GLY A 122 14.90 -1.84 -9.23
CA GLY A 122 15.46 -2.02 -7.89
C GLY A 122 14.54 -2.76 -6.93
N MET A 123 13.22 -2.67 -7.14
CA MET A 123 12.20 -3.42 -6.39
C MET A 123 11.95 -4.83 -6.94
N GLY A 124 12.60 -5.22 -8.03
CA GLY A 124 12.44 -6.54 -8.66
C GLY A 124 11.31 -6.64 -9.69
N PHE A 125 10.76 -5.51 -10.13
CA PHE A 125 9.76 -5.49 -11.21
C PHE A 125 10.45 -5.31 -12.56
N ASP A 126 10.45 -6.35 -13.38
CA ASP A 126 11.01 -6.28 -14.73
C ASP A 126 10.12 -5.48 -15.69
N LYS A 127 8.80 -5.62 -15.53
CA LYS A 127 7.83 -4.95 -16.38
C LYS A 127 6.50 -4.75 -15.66
N VAL A 128 6.10 -3.52 -15.47
CA VAL A 128 4.78 -3.15 -14.95
C VAL A 128 4.11 -2.22 -15.95
N GLU A 129 3.06 -2.70 -16.61
CA GLU A 129 2.34 -1.95 -17.64
C GLU A 129 1.14 -1.22 -17.06
N LYS A 130 0.83 -0.05 -17.64
CA LYS A 130 -0.36 0.71 -17.32
C LYS A 130 -1.42 0.56 -18.42
N THR A 131 -2.69 0.67 -18.03
CA THR A 131 -3.80 0.74 -18.98
C THR A 131 -3.74 2.03 -19.80
N ASP A 132 -4.36 2.02 -20.97
CA ASP A 132 -4.45 3.22 -21.83
C ASP A 132 -5.11 4.39 -21.09
N LYS A 133 -6.08 4.11 -20.23
CA LYS A 133 -6.72 5.12 -19.39
C LYS A 133 -5.73 5.78 -18.45
N ALA A 134 -4.95 5.00 -17.71
CA ALA A 134 -3.94 5.54 -16.79
C ALA A 134 -2.85 6.33 -17.52
N LEU A 135 -2.44 5.87 -18.71
CA LEU A 135 -1.50 6.60 -19.56
C LEU A 135 -2.08 7.92 -20.08
N ALA A 136 -3.37 7.94 -20.44
CA ALA A 136 -4.06 9.18 -20.85
C ALA A 136 -4.09 10.19 -19.71
N GLU A 137 -4.43 9.76 -18.49
CA GLU A 137 -4.44 10.63 -17.31
C GLU A 137 -3.04 11.21 -16.99
N LEU A 138 -1.98 10.43 -17.20
CA LEU A 138 -0.60 10.90 -17.03
C LEU A 138 -0.25 11.97 -18.10
N ARG A 139 -0.63 11.75 -19.36
CA ARG A 139 -0.39 12.71 -20.46
C ARG A 139 -1.11 14.03 -20.22
N GLU A 140 -2.36 13.99 -19.77
CA GLU A 140 -3.15 15.20 -19.43
C GLU A 140 -2.43 16.07 -18.38
N LYS A 141 -1.66 15.45 -17.49
CA LYS A 141 -0.87 16.14 -16.47
C LYS A 141 0.55 16.50 -16.93
N GLY A 142 0.93 16.13 -18.14
CA GLY A 142 2.31 16.30 -18.63
C GLY A 142 3.33 15.38 -17.94
N LEU A 143 2.90 14.24 -17.39
CA LEU A 143 3.73 13.29 -16.67
C LEU A 143 4.09 12.02 -17.46
N GLY A 144 3.78 11.97 -18.74
CA GLY A 144 4.06 10.84 -19.62
C GLY A 144 4.20 11.29 -21.07
N ASP A 145 4.86 10.45 -21.88
CA ASP A 145 5.06 10.68 -23.33
C ASP A 145 3.74 10.48 -24.10
#